data_c25f435ebd238acc66401a7ae44b6eef
#
_entry.id   c25f435ebd238acc66401a7ae44b6eef
#
_cell.length_a   1.000
_cell.length_b   1.000
_cell.length_c   1.000
_cell.angle_alpha   90.00
_cell.angle_beta   90.00
_cell.angle_gamma   90.00
#
_symmetry.space_group_name_H-M   'P 1'
#
loop_
_entity.id
_entity.type
_entity.pdbx_description
1 polymer ?
#
loop_
_entity_poly.entity_id
_entity_poly.type
_entity_poly.pdbx_seq_one_letter_code
_entity_poly.pdbx_strand_id
1 'polypeptide(L)'
;DECPFDLPLPIKRTVQTDRVSLRTRTGEALWYEVISRPVGTSWLHYASSINNLVEAEMAQRNFVQTLTKTFAHLPIGLAVFDRDRRLVLFNPALVDLTHLPVDFLSAKPNLLSFFDHMRENRMMPEPKNYNTWREKIYDVVSAAREDRYAETWNLPSGLTYKITGRPHPDGAVAFLIEDISAEISLTRRFRSELEMTQSVLDRFDDAVAVFSRLGVLTFTNAAYRDRWNCDPDSAFAEITIVDAT
;
A
#
# COMPACT_ATOMS: atom_id res chain seq x y z
N ASP A 1 56.81 -19.28 -0.03
CA ASP A 1 55.40 -19.41 0.44
C ASP A 1 54.81 -18.00 0.37
N GLU A 2 54.10 -17.74 -0.73
CA GLU A 2 53.43 -16.45 -0.93
C GLU A 2 52.20 -16.36 -0.01
N CYS A 3 52.02 -15.22 0.64
CA CYS A 3 50.85 -14.95 1.44
C CYS A 3 49.61 -15.04 0.54
N PRO A 4 48.59 -15.87 0.87
CA PRO A 4 47.40 -16.02 0.03
C PRO A 4 46.53 -14.76 -0.02
N PHE A 5 46.85 -13.76 0.79
CA PHE A 5 46.18 -12.47 0.84
C PHE A 5 47.04 -11.42 0.19
N ASP A 6 46.52 -10.73 -0.83
CA ASP A 6 47.13 -9.55 -1.43
C ASP A 6 46.92 -8.35 -0.48
N LEU A 7 47.72 -8.30 0.56
CA LEU A 7 47.64 -7.24 1.57
C LEU A 7 48.75 -6.22 1.29
N PRO A 8 48.40 -4.93 1.19
CA PRO A 8 49.41 -3.89 1.15
C PRO A 8 50.19 -3.90 2.45
N LEU A 9 51.54 -3.86 2.35
CA LEU A 9 52.38 -3.76 3.54
C LEU A 9 52.01 -2.51 4.34
N PRO A 10 51.74 -2.61 5.64
CA PRO A 10 51.33 -1.49 6.45
C PRO A 10 52.41 -0.41 6.48
N ILE A 11 52.05 0.82 6.11
CA ILE A 11 52.98 1.97 6.02
C ILE A 11 53.45 2.42 7.41
N LYS A 12 52.68 2.12 8.45
CA LYS A 12 53.01 2.43 9.86
C LYS A 12 53.09 1.15 10.68
N ARG A 13 54.06 1.07 11.62
CA ARG A 13 54.16 -0.06 12.56
C ARG A 13 53.06 -0.04 13.63
N THR A 14 51.80 -0.08 13.18
CA THR A 14 50.60 -0.16 14.05
C THR A 14 49.81 -1.40 13.65
N VAL A 15 49.01 -1.90 14.60
CA VAL A 15 48.04 -2.99 14.29
C VAL A 15 47.07 -2.47 13.24
N GLN A 16 46.88 -3.22 12.17
CA GLN A 16 45.98 -2.93 11.08
C GLN A 16 44.98 -4.09 10.94
N THR A 17 43.73 -3.78 10.68
CA THR A 17 42.66 -4.77 10.45
C THR A 17 42.06 -4.49 9.08
N ASP A 18 42.10 -5.48 8.20
CA ASP A 18 41.59 -5.40 6.84
C ASP A 18 40.59 -6.54 6.59
N ARG A 19 39.53 -6.27 5.80
CA ARG A 19 38.61 -7.29 5.32
C ARG A 19 38.98 -7.65 3.88
N VAL A 20 39.26 -8.91 3.63
CA VAL A 20 39.74 -9.43 2.35
C VAL A 20 38.86 -10.56 1.87
N SER A 21 38.56 -10.60 0.57
CA SER A 21 37.84 -11.71 -0.04
C SER A 21 38.77 -12.57 -0.90
N LEU A 22 38.70 -13.86 -0.74
CA LEU A 22 39.37 -14.84 -1.60
C LEU A 22 38.34 -15.59 -2.43
N ARG A 23 38.60 -15.74 -3.72
CA ARG A 23 37.74 -16.57 -4.58
C ARG A 23 38.24 -18.02 -4.58
N THR A 24 37.35 -18.95 -4.28
CA THR A 24 37.61 -20.37 -4.43
C THR A 24 37.69 -20.76 -5.91
N ARG A 25 38.23 -21.97 -6.19
CA ARG A 25 38.22 -22.51 -7.56
C ARG A 25 36.81 -22.73 -8.13
N THR A 26 35.79 -22.82 -7.27
CA THR A 26 34.38 -22.89 -7.63
C THR A 26 33.74 -21.54 -7.89
N GLY A 27 34.48 -20.43 -7.71
CA GLY A 27 33.99 -19.05 -7.92
C GLY A 27 33.35 -18.42 -6.69
N GLU A 28 33.24 -19.14 -5.59
CA GLU A 28 32.66 -18.66 -4.33
C GLU A 28 33.64 -17.68 -3.64
N ALA A 29 33.13 -16.57 -3.09
CA ALA A 29 33.93 -15.59 -2.36
C ALA A 29 33.92 -15.94 -0.86
N LEU A 30 35.09 -16.24 -0.30
CA LEU A 30 35.29 -16.42 1.13
C LEU A 30 35.87 -15.12 1.73
N TRP A 31 35.26 -14.65 2.80
CA TRP A 31 35.65 -13.43 3.45
C TRP A 31 36.43 -13.69 4.74
N TYR A 32 37.53 -12.95 4.89
CA TYR A 32 38.41 -13.02 6.05
C TYR A 32 38.65 -11.63 6.62
N GLU A 33 38.66 -11.54 7.93
CA GLU A 33 39.24 -10.41 8.65
C GLU A 33 40.68 -10.72 8.97
N VAL A 34 41.61 -9.93 8.44
CA VAL A 34 43.03 -10.11 8.60
C VAL A 34 43.56 -9.03 9.52
N ILE A 35 44.11 -9.46 10.67
CA ILE A 35 44.77 -8.58 11.62
C ILE A 35 46.27 -8.70 11.42
N SER A 36 46.90 -7.60 11.07
CA SER A 36 48.32 -7.49 10.86
C SER A 36 48.99 -6.79 12.05
N ARG A 37 49.88 -7.47 12.75
CA ARG A 37 50.59 -6.96 13.94
C ARG A 37 52.08 -6.98 13.74
N PRO A 38 52.84 -5.89 14.04
CA PRO A 38 54.29 -5.91 13.99
C PRO A 38 54.86 -6.69 15.19
N VAL A 39 55.79 -7.61 14.89
CA VAL A 39 56.50 -8.42 15.91
C VAL A 39 57.99 -8.35 15.62
N GLY A 40 58.74 -7.60 16.39
CA GLY A 40 60.16 -7.37 16.14
C GLY A 40 60.41 -6.72 14.77
N THR A 41 61.15 -7.39 13.89
CA THR A 41 61.43 -6.96 12.50
C THR A 41 60.43 -7.55 11.49
N SER A 42 59.49 -8.40 11.92
CA SER A 42 58.54 -9.15 11.10
C SER A 42 57.10 -8.69 11.32
N TRP A 43 56.20 -9.17 10.47
CA TRP A 43 54.76 -8.97 10.61
C TRP A 43 54.09 -10.32 10.88
N LEU A 44 53.16 -10.34 11.86
CA LEU A 44 52.27 -11.46 12.11
C LEU A 44 50.91 -11.11 11.54
N HIS A 45 50.42 -11.94 10.60
CA HIS A 45 49.10 -11.82 10.04
C HIS A 45 48.22 -12.95 10.62
N TYR A 46 47.08 -12.59 11.16
CA TYR A 46 46.08 -13.50 11.69
C TYR A 46 44.79 -13.31 10.90
N ALA A 47 44.31 -14.36 10.23
CA ALA A 47 43.10 -14.34 9.44
C ALA A 47 41.99 -15.18 10.11
N SER A 48 40.86 -14.58 10.32
CA SER A 48 39.66 -15.27 10.79
C SER A 48 38.55 -15.19 9.75
N SER A 49 37.81 -16.29 9.54
CA SER A 49 36.69 -16.30 8.61
C SER A 49 35.53 -15.46 9.15
N ILE A 50 35.01 -14.55 8.32
CA ILE A 50 33.86 -13.69 8.62
C ILE A 50 32.70 -13.92 7.64
N ASN A 51 32.64 -15.10 6.98
CA ASN A 51 31.60 -15.40 6.00
C ASN A 51 30.19 -15.20 6.57
N ASN A 52 29.91 -15.78 7.74
CA ASN A 52 28.61 -15.66 8.39
C ASN A 52 28.23 -14.19 8.68
N LEU A 53 29.20 -13.37 9.07
CA LEU A 53 28.98 -11.93 9.30
C LEU A 53 28.65 -11.20 7.99
N VAL A 54 29.43 -11.45 6.95
CA VAL A 54 29.21 -10.82 5.61
C VAL A 54 27.90 -11.28 5.00
N GLU A 55 27.57 -12.58 5.10
CA GLU A 55 26.29 -13.10 4.64
C GLU A 55 25.11 -12.46 5.38
N ALA A 56 25.20 -12.29 6.69
CA ALA A 56 24.17 -11.60 7.49
C ALA A 56 24.04 -10.12 7.10
N GLU A 57 25.17 -9.41 6.92
CA GLU A 57 25.18 -8.01 6.46
C GLU A 57 24.58 -7.88 5.04
N MET A 58 24.91 -8.80 4.14
CA MET A 58 24.35 -8.83 2.78
C MET A 58 22.85 -9.14 2.79
N ALA A 59 22.41 -10.14 3.56
CA ALA A 59 21.02 -10.48 3.72
C ALA A 59 20.21 -9.30 4.25
N GLN A 60 20.73 -8.61 5.27
CA GLN A 60 20.09 -7.42 5.82
C GLN A 60 20.00 -6.30 4.78
N ARG A 61 21.06 -6.01 4.03
CA ARG A 61 21.06 -4.99 2.96
C ARG A 61 20.06 -5.35 1.86
N ASN A 62 20.06 -6.59 1.40
CA ASN A 62 19.13 -7.06 0.37
C ASN A 62 17.68 -6.97 0.84
N PHE A 63 17.42 -7.32 2.11
CA PHE A 63 16.10 -7.20 2.71
C PHE A 63 15.62 -5.75 2.74
N VAL A 64 16.43 -4.82 3.26
CA VAL A 64 16.10 -3.39 3.28
C VAL A 64 15.89 -2.85 1.86
N GLN A 65 16.75 -3.23 0.91
CA GLN A 65 16.62 -2.81 -0.48
C GLN A 65 15.33 -3.31 -1.14
N THR A 66 14.98 -4.58 -0.88
CA THR A 66 13.72 -5.18 -1.38
C THR A 66 12.51 -4.49 -0.79
N LEU A 67 12.51 -4.24 0.52
CA LEU A 67 11.44 -3.50 1.18
C LEU A 67 11.31 -2.09 0.61
N THR A 68 12.42 -1.37 0.44
CA THR A 68 12.41 -0.01 -0.13
C THR A 68 11.84 0.01 -1.54
N LYS A 69 12.25 -0.94 -2.40
CA LYS A 69 11.71 -1.06 -3.76
C LYS A 69 10.21 -1.37 -3.74
N THR A 70 9.79 -2.35 -2.95
CA THR A 70 8.36 -2.71 -2.82
C THR A 70 7.54 -1.51 -2.35
N PHE A 71 8.02 -0.81 -1.32
CA PHE A 71 7.39 0.39 -0.78
C PHE A 71 7.25 1.51 -1.82
N ALA A 72 8.29 1.71 -2.65
CA ALA A 72 8.28 2.72 -3.71
C ALA A 72 7.33 2.39 -4.87
N HIS A 73 7.01 1.11 -5.10
CA HIS A 73 6.14 0.67 -6.19
C HIS A 73 4.70 0.39 -5.76
N LEU A 74 4.36 0.61 -4.49
CA LEU A 74 2.95 0.51 -4.06
C LEU A 74 2.11 1.58 -4.76
N PRO A 75 0.96 1.22 -5.38
CA PRO A 75 0.06 2.18 -6.01
C PRO A 75 -0.76 2.99 -4.99
N ILE A 76 -0.63 2.67 -3.71
CA ILE A 76 -1.34 3.28 -2.60
C ILE A 76 -0.42 4.32 -1.95
N GLY A 77 -0.88 5.56 -1.85
CA GLY A 77 -0.17 6.61 -1.13
C GLY A 77 -0.14 6.32 0.37
N LEU A 78 1.04 6.32 0.96
CA LEU A 78 1.24 6.07 2.38
C LEU A 78 1.86 7.29 3.05
N ALA A 79 1.24 7.72 4.17
CA ALA A 79 1.75 8.76 5.07
C ALA A 79 1.72 8.23 6.51
N VAL A 80 2.87 8.19 7.19
CA VAL A 80 2.95 7.78 8.60
C VAL A 80 3.30 8.99 9.46
N PHE A 81 2.46 9.23 10.46
CA PHE A 81 2.64 10.28 11.46
C PHE A 81 2.99 9.68 12.81
N ASP A 82 4.00 10.23 13.46
CA ASP A 82 4.40 9.81 14.81
C ASP A 82 3.37 10.19 15.88
N ARG A 83 3.71 9.90 17.15
CA ARG A 83 2.86 10.25 18.31
C ARG A 83 2.64 11.76 18.45
N ASP A 84 3.59 12.57 17.97
CA ASP A 84 3.54 14.03 18.00
C ASP A 84 2.84 14.59 16.75
N ARG A 85 2.27 13.68 15.92
CA ARG A 85 1.54 14.00 14.69
C ARG A 85 2.39 14.68 13.62
N ARG A 86 3.69 14.38 13.59
CA ARG A 86 4.60 14.81 12.54
C ARG A 86 4.79 13.70 11.52
N LEU A 87 4.83 14.07 10.25
CA LEU A 87 5.08 13.15 9.14
C LEU A 87 6.51 12.60 9.27
N VAL A 88 6.64 11.27 9.39
CA VAL A 88 7.94 10.59 9.52
C VAL A 88 8.27 9.71 8.34
N LEU A 89 7.25 9.26 7.61
CA LEU A 89 7.43 8.39 6.45
C LEU A 89 6.35 8.65 5.40
N PHE A 90 6.72 8.69 4.15
CA PHE A 90 5.81 8.71 3.00
C PHE A 90 6.44 7.98 1.82
N ASN A 91 5.61 7.52 0.88
CA ASN A 91 6.07 6.86 -0.35
C ASN A 91 5.86 7.75 -1.59
N PRO A 92 6.47 7.42 -2.74
CA PRO A 92 6.28 8.17 -3.98
C PRO A 92 4.83 8.27 -4.43
N ALA A 93 4.04 7.20 -4.28
CA ALA A 93 2.63 7.21 -4.66
C ALA A 93 1.82 8.29 -3.90
N LEU A 94 2.20 8.62 -2.67
CA LEU A 94 1.57 9.74 -1.96
C LEU A 94 1.77 11.06 -2.71
N VAL A 95 2.98 11.31 -3.20
CA VAL A 95 3.30 12.52 -3.98
C VAL A 95 2.48 12.55 -5.27
N ASP A 96 2.42 11.43 -5.98
CA ASP A 96 1.69 11.31 -7.25
C ASP A 96 0.18 11.53 -7.07
N LEU A 97 -0.40 10.96 -6.01
CA LEU A 97 -1.85 11.05 -5.73
C LEU A 97 -2.25 12.41 -5.15
N THR A 98 -1.41 13.03 -4.32
CA THR A 98 -1.78 14.26 -3.61
C THR A 98 -1.24 15.53 -4.26
N HIS A 99 -0.27 15.40 -5.17
CA HIS A 99 0.48 16.50 -5.79
C HIS A 99 1.14 17.45 -4.77
N LEU A 100 1.38 16.94 -3.54
CA LEU A 100 2.08 17.72 -2.52
C LEU A 100 3.58 17.80 -2.86
N PRO A 101 4.21 18.98 -2.70
CA PRO A 101 5.64 19.14 -2.96
C PRO A 101 6.49 18.24 -2.05
N VAL A 102 7.48 17.56 -2.63
CA VAL A 102 8.40 16.68 -1.88
C VAL A 102 9.13 17.45 -0.78
N ASP A 103 9.51 18.70 -1.04
CA ASP A 103 10.18 19.56 -0.06
C ASP A 103 9.30 19.84 1.17
N PHE A 104 7.99 20.05 0.94
CA PHE A 104 7.01 20.20 2.02
C PHE A 104 6.90 18.92 2.86
N LEU A 105 6.77 17.77 2.21
CA LEU A 105 6.67 16.47 2.91
C LEU A 105 7.96 16.14 3.67
N SER A 106 9.12 16.43 3.08
CA SER A 106 10.44 16.20 3.68
C SER A 106 10.71 17.11 4.90
N ALA A 107 10.05 18.26 4.97
CA ALA A 107 10.09 19.15 6.14
C ALA A 107 9.32 18.61 7.36
N LYS A 108 8.75 17.39 7.27
CA LYS A 108 8.00 16.71 8.32
C LYS A 108 6.83 17.56 8.88
N PRO A 109 5.90 17.96 8.02
CA PRO A 109 4.77 18.77 8.43
C PRO A 109 3.96 18.05 9.52
N ASN A 110 3.26 18.83 10.33
CA ASN A 110 2.26 18.26 11.22
C ASN A 110 1.01 17.86 10.45
N LEU A 111 0.19 16.99 11.05
CA LEU A 111 -1.00 16.42 10.42
C LEU A 111 -2.00 17.49 9.94
N LEU A 112 -2.19 18.56 10.70
CA LEU A 112 -3.09 19.66 10.31
C LEU A 112 -2.57 20.39 9.07
N SER A 113 -1.28 20.73 9.05
CA SER A 113 -0.65 21.35 7.88
C SER A 113 -0.69 20.46 6.66
N PHE A 114 -0.54 19.14 6.83
CA PHE A 114 -0.65 18.17 5.76
C PHE A 114 -2.05 18.20 5.12
N PHE A 115 -3.09 18.11 5.91
CA PHE A 115 -4.47 18.18 5.40
C PHE A 115 -4.85 19.57 4.88
N ASP A 116 -4.32 20.64 5.47
CA ASP A 116 -4.52 22.00 4.95
C ASP A 116 -3.98 22.13 3.53
N HIS A 117 -2.77 21.63 3.26
CA HIS A 117 -2.19 21.64 1.91
C HIS A 117 -2.94 20.71 0.94
N MET A 118 -3.43 19.55 1.42
CA MET A 118 -4.29 18.70 0.58
C MET A 118 -5.56 19.44 0.17
N ARG A 119 -6.16 20.22 1.08
CA ARG A 119 -7.34 21.04 0.78
C ARG A 119 -7.02 22.15 -0.21
N GLU A 120 -5.93 22.88 -0.01
CA GLU A 120 -5.48 23.94 -0.92
C GLU A 120 -5.26 23.41 -2.34
N ASN A 121 -4.74 22.19 -2.47
CA ASN A 121 -4.56 21.51 -3.75
C ASN A 121 -5.83 20.79 -4.25
N ARG A 122 -6.98 20.96 -3.59
CA ARG A 122 -8.25 20.32 -3.93
C ARG A 122 -8.20 18.79 -3.96
N MET A 123 -7.30 18.19 -3.15
CA MET A 123 -7.11 16.75 -3.01
C MET A 123 -7.93 16.15 -1.86
N MET A 124 -8.94 16.88 -1.40
CA MET A 124 -9.95 16.41 -0.45
C MET A 124 -11.28 17.12 -0.70
N PRO A 125 -12.40 16.55 -0.21
CA PRO A 125 -13.71 17.21 -0.29
C PRO A 125 -13.70 18.55 0.46
N GLU A 126 -14.37 19.57 -0.07
CA GLU A 126 -14.51 20.83 0.62
C GLU A 126 -15.43 20.68 1.85
N PRO A 127 -14.96 20.97 3.06
CA PRO A 127 -15.78 20.90 4.25
C PRO A 127 -16.79 22.06 4.28
N LYS A 128 -18.04 21.77 4.65
CA LYS A 128 -19.08 22.79 4.80
C LYS A 128 -18.74 23.84 5.87
N ASN A 129 -17.92 23.49 6.86
CA ASN A 129 -17.44 24.37 7.92
C ASN A 129 -16.00 23.97 8.31
N TYR A 130 -15.07 24.93 8.19
CA TYR A 130 -13.65 24.71 8.45
C TYR A 130 -13.34 24.40 9.93
N ASN A 131 -14.00 25.07 10.86
CA ASN A 131 -13.73 24.85 12.30
C ASN A 131 -14.15 23.43 12.72
N THR A 132 -15.34 23.00 12.29
CA THR A 132 -15.84 21.64 12.55
C THR A 132 -14.97 20.58 11.89
N TRP A 133 -14.35 20.90 10.75
CA TRP A 133 -13.44 19.99 10.06
C TRP A 133 -12.12 19.80 10.84
N ARG A 134 -11.56 20.87 11.39
CA ARG A 134 -10.37 20.78 12.25
C ARG A 134 -10.60 19.91 13.49
N GLU A 135 -11.75 20.03 14.12
CA GLU A 135 -12.16 19.17 15.23
C GLU A 135 -12.25 17.71 14.78
N LYS A 136 -12.84 17.44 13.61
CA LYS A 136 -12.92 16.09 13.04
C LYS A 136 -11.56 15.44 12.77
N ILE A 137 -10.50 16.20 12.46
CA ILE A 137 -9.17 15.60 12.30
C ILE A 137 -8.68 14.93 13.58
N TYR A 138 -9.01 15.47 14.74
CA TYR A 138 -8.69 14.82 16.01
C TYR A 138 -9.48 13.51 16.17
N ASP A 139 -10.74 13.51 15.76
CA ASP A 139 -11.57 12.30 15.75
C ASP A 139 -11.06 11.27 14.75
N VAL A 140 -10.59 11.71 13.58
CA VAL A 140 -9.94 10.87 12.55
C VAL A 140 -8.71 10.15 13.12
N VAL A 141 -7.85 10.86 13.84
CA VAL A 141 -6.67 10.25 14.48
C VAL A 141 -7.07 9.25 15.55
N SER A 142 -8.09 9.59 16.35
CA SER A 142 -8.61 8.68 17.37
C SER A 142 -9.18 7.41 16.76
N ALA A 143 -10.01 7.55 15.73
CA ALA A 143 -10.60 6.44 15.00
C ALA A 143 -9.54 5.60 14.26
N ALA A 144 -8.51 6.25 13.69
CA ALA A 144 -7.40 5.56 13.04
C ALA A 144 -6.57 4.72 14.04
N ARG A 145 -6.37 5.21 15.27
CA ARG A 145 -5.71 4.44 16.35
C ARG A 145 -6.47 3.19 16.76
N GLU A 146 -7.79 3.19 16.59
CA GLU A 146 -8.67 2.07 16.89
C GLU A 146 -8.97 1.21 15.64
N ASP A 147 -8.26 1.43 14.53
CA ASP A 147 -8.43 0.75 13.24
C ASP A 147 -9.85 0.89 12.64
N ARG A 148 -10.55 1.99 12.95
CA ARG A 148 -11.94 2.22 12.54
C ARG A 148 -12.11 3.35 11.53
N TYR A 149 -11.02 4.02 11.12
CA TYR A 149 -11.12 5.08 10.15
C TYR A 149 -11.03 4.56 8.72
N ALA A 150 -12.13 4.64 7.99
CA ALA A 150 -12.18 4.46 6.54
C ALA A 150 -13.22 5.41 5.95
N GLU A 151 -12.84 6.21 4.98
CA GLU A 151 -13.69 7.20 4.34
C GLU A 151 -13.46 7.23 2.83
N THR A 152 -14.53 7.51 2.07
CA THR A 152 -14.43 7.70 0.61
C THR A 152 -14.57 9.17 0.30
N TRP A 153 -13.56 9.73 -0.37
CA TRP A 153 -13.52 11.12 -0.76
C TRP A 153 -13.80 11.30 -2.24
N ASN A 154 -14.86 12.03 -2.56
CA ASN A 154 -15.12 12.47 -3.92
C ASN A 154 -14.46 13.82 -4.12
N LEU A 155 -13.45 13.88 -4.97
CA LEU A 155 -12.67 15.07 -5.23
C LEU A 155 -13.38 15.98 -6.23
N PRO A 156 -13.13 17.31 -6.19
CA PRO A 156 -13.64 18.24 -7.19
C PRO A 156 -13.19 17.93 -8.63
N SER A 157 -12.08 17.23 -8.79
CA SER A 157 -11.56 16.75 -10.08
C SER A 157 -12.37 15.60 -10.68
N GLY A 158 -13.33 15.01 -9.94
CA GLY A 158 -14.08 13.82 -10.34
C GLY A 158 -13.42 12.49 -9.94
N LEU A 159 -12.22 12.53 -9.37
CA LEU A 159 -11.57 11.34 -8.81
C LEU A 159 -12.25 10.92 -7.50
N THR A 160 -12.15 9.64 -7.17
CA THR A 160 -12.64 9.08 -5.92
C THR A 160 -11.51 8.38 -5.19
N TYR A 161 -11.18 8.88 -4.00
CA TYR A 161 -10.13 8.31 -3.16
C TYR A 161 -10.73 7.60 -1.96
N LYS A 162 -10.14 6.47 -1.60
CA LYS A 162 -10.41 5.78 -0.33
C LYS A 162 -9.29 6.10 0.64
N ILE A 163 -9.66 6.69 1.78
CA ILE A 163 -8.72 7.05 2.84
C ILE A 163 -8.91 6.08 4.00
N THR A 164 -7.84 5.41 4.40
CA THR A 164 -7.88 4.47 5.53
C THR A 164 -6.82 4.88 6.54
N GLY A 165 -7.22 5.03 7.81
CA GLY A 165 -6.30 5.24 8.92
C GLY A 165 -6.04 3.94 9.65
N ARG A 166 -4.79 3.62 9.91
CA ARG A 166 -4.34 2.40 10.60
C ARG A 166 -3.43 2.72 11.77
N PRO A 167 -3.56 1.99 12.89
CA PRO A 167 -2.58 2.11 13.95
C PRO A 167 -1.21 1.63 13.47
N HIS A 168 -0.16 2.29 13.95
CA HIS A 168 1.22 1.94 13.67
C HIS A 168 1.98 1.85 15.01
N PRO A 169 3.08 1.06 15.09
CA PRO A 169 3.86 0.95 16.31
C PRO A 169 4.21 2.29 16.96
N ASP A 170 4.46 2.28 18.27
CA ASP A 170 4.84 3.44 19.08
C ASP A 170 3.81 4.57 19.14
N GLY A 171 2.53 4.26 18.92
CA GLY A 171 1.43 5.24 18.94
C GLY A 171 1.37 6.16 17.71
N ALA A 172 2.11 5.81 16.67
CA ALA A 172 2.01 6.44 15.36
C ALA A 172 0.71 6.03 14.64
N VAL A 173 0.37 6.75 13.57
CA VAL A 173 -0.80 6.47 12.72
C VAL A 173 -0.36 6.51 11.27
N ALA A 174 -0.76 5.49 10.50
CA ALA A 174 -0.55 5.43 9.06
C ALA A 174 -1.86 5.77 8.33
N PHE A 175 -1.79 6.69 7.37
CA PHE A 175 -2.87 6.96 6.42
C PHE A 175 -2.52 6.37 5.06
N LEU A 176 -3.47 5.61 4.52
CA LEU A 176 -3.41 5.03 3.18
C LEU A 176 -4.40 5.78 2.31
N ILE A 177 -3.95 6.22 1.14
CA ILE A 177 -4.73 6.93 0.12
C ILE A 177 -4.71 6.08 -1.14
N GLU A 178 -5.87 5.61 -1.56
CA GLU A 178 -6.06 4.74 -2.71
C GLU A 178 -6.98 5.40 -3.72
N ASP A 179 -6.58 5.48 -4.98
CA ASP A 179 -7.45 5.91 -6.08
C ASP A 179 -8.34 4.74 -6.51
N ILE A 180 -9.63 4.85 -6.21
CA ILE A 180 -10.66 3.87 -6.57
C ILE A 180 -11.59 4.37 -7.69
N SER A 181 -11.18 5.40 -8.41
CA SER A 181 -12.00 6.05 -9.44
C SER A 181 -12.39 5.08 -10.56
N ALA A 182 -11.44 4.26 -11.02
CA ALA A 182 -11.69 3.26 -12.05
C ALA A 182 -12.69 2.19 -11.59
N GLU A 183 -12.57 1.70 -10.37
CA GLU A 183 -13.45 0.71 -9.77
C GLU A 183 -14.89 1.26 -9.64
N ILE A 184 -15.03 2.47 -9.10
CA ILE A 184 -16.32 3.15 -8.96
C ILE A 184 -16.94 3.42 -10.34
N SER A 185 -16.15 3.86 -11.32
CA SER A 185 -16.61 4.11 -12.68
C SER A 185 -17.12 2.82 -13.35
N LEU A 186 -16.37 1.72 -13.22
CA LEU A 186 -16.77 0.42 -13.75
C LEU A 186 -18.07 -0.07 -13.10
N THR A 187 -18.18 0.03 -11.79
CA THR A 187 -19.38 -0.37 -11.05
C THR A 187 -20.60 0.46 -11.49
N ARG A 188 -20.44 1.78 -11.67
CA ARG A 188 -21.53 2.66 -12.17
C ARG A 188 -21.96 2.29 -13.59
N ARG A 189 -21.00 2.06 -14.48
CA ARG A 189 -21.31 1.64 -15.85
C ARG A 189 -22.06 0.33 -15.89
N PHE A 190 -21.59 -0.67 -15.13
CA PHE A 190 -22.27 -1.97 -15.06
C PHE A 190 -23.70 -1.85 -14.53
N ARG A 191 -23.90 -1.06 -13.48
CA ARG A 191 -25.24 -0.80 -12.93
C ARG A 191 -26.14 -0.10 -13.95
N SER A 192 -25.63 0.92 -14.64
CA SER A 192 -26.37 1.65 -15.67
C SER A 192 -26.77 0.77 -16.86
N GLU A 193 -25.88 -0.16 -17.27
CA GLU A 193 -26.18 -1.14 -18.33
C GLU A 193 -27.30 -2.12 -17.91
N LEU A 194 -27.25 -2.59 -16.66
CA LEU A 194 -28.32 -3.44 -16.11
C LEU A 194 -29.66 -2.70 -16.04
N GLU A 195 -29.67 -1.48 -15.49
CA GLU A 195 -30.88 -0.64 -15.40
C GLU A 195 -31.47 -0.34 -16.77
N MET A 196 -30.61 -0.03 -17.76
CA MET A 196 -31.04 0.19 -19.14
C MET A 196 -31.66 -1.07 -19.74
N THR A 197 -31.01 -2.22 -19.57
CA THR A 197 -31.53 -3.50 -20.06
C THR A 197 -32.88 -3.83 -19.41
N GLN A 198 -33.01 -3.66 -18.11
CA GLN A 198 -34.23 -3.86 -17.38
C GLN A 198 -35.34 -2.92 -17.86
N SER A 199 -35.04 -1.62 -18.00
CA SER A 199 -35.99 -0.62 -18.51
C SER A 199 -36.48 -0.91 -19.92
N VAL A 200 -35.67 -1.50 -20.78
CA VAL A 200 -36.09 -1.93 -22.12
C VAL A 200 -37.04 -3.11 -22.02
N LEU A 201 -36.70 -4.13 -21.22
CA LEU A 201 -37.54 -5.32 -21.03
C LEU A 201 -38.88 -5.02 -20.34
N ASP A 202 -38.90 -4.03 -19.42
CA ASP A 202 -40.10 -3.57 -18.75
C ASP A 202 -41.10 -2.85 -19.67
N ARG A 203 -40.67 -2.44 -20.88
CA ARG A 203 -41.57 -1.84 -21.92
C ARG A 203 -42.27 -2.87 -22.77
N PHE A 204 -41.90 -4.13 -22.71
CA PHE A 204 -42.61 -5.18 -23.43
C PHE A 204 -43.92 -5.55 -22.71
N ASP A 205 -45.01 -5.67 -23.50
CA ASP A 205 -46.30 -6.13 -23.00
C ASP A 205 -46.30 -7.64 -22.73
N ASP A 206 -45.35 -8.35 -23.32
CA ASP A 206 -45.18 -9.78 -23.09
C ASP A 206 -44.41 -10.04 -21.77
N ALA A 207 -44.90 -11.00 -21.01
CA ALA A 207 -44.30 -11.42 -19.76
C ALA A 207 -42.99 -12.19 -20.03
N VAL A 208 -41.88 -11.68 -19.52
CA VAL A 208 -40.53 -12.28 -19.68
C VAL A 208 -40.01 -12.73 -18.32
N ALA A 209 -39.57 -13.99 -18.25
CA ALA A 209 -38.87 -14.56 -17.09
C ALA A 209 -37.61 -15.28 -17.56
N VAL A 210 -36.49 -15.11 -16.83
CA VAL A 210 -35.23 -15.79 -17.09
C VAL A 210 -34.87 -16.68 -15.91
N PHE A 211 -34.56 -17.93 -16.22
CA PHE A 211 -34.13 -18.91 -15.23
C PHE A 211 -32.66 -19.27 -15.43
N SER A 212 -31.96 -19.51 -14.35
CA SER A 212 -30.61 -20.04 -14.35
C SER A 212 -30.58 -21.48 -14.89
N ARG A 213 -29.37 -22.02 -15.14
CA ARG A 213 -29.19 -23.44 -15.50
C ARG A 213 -29.71 -24.41 -14.43
N LEU A 214 -29.84 -23.95 -13.21
CA LEU A 214 -30.39 -24.76 -12.09
C LEU A 214 -31.92 -24.60 -11.94
N GLY A 215 -32.59 -23.89 -12.86
CA GLY A 215 -34.03 -23.67 -12.81
C GLY A 215 -34.45 -22.58 -11.84
N VAL A 216 -33.56 -21.79 -11.28
CA VAL A 216 -33.90 -20.70 -10.35
C VAL A 216 -34.17 -19.42 -11.16
N LEU A 217 -35.28 -18.73 -10.83
CA LEU A 217 -35.67 -17.46 -11.43
C LEU A 217 -34.62 -16.38 -11.12
N THR A 218 -34.07 -15.77 -12.15
CA THR A 218 -33.00 -14.76 -12.03
C THR A 218 -33.40 -13.37 -12.52
N PHE A 219 -34.48 -13.30 -13.31
CA PHE A 219 -34.96 -12.03 -13.83
C PHE A 219 -36.43 -12.14 -14.24
N THR A 220 -37.19 -11.04 -14.05
CA THR A 220 -38.54 -10.86 -14.57
C THR A 220 -38.74 -9.43 -15.03
N ASN A 221 -39.55 -9.21 -16.08
CA ASN A 221 -40.00 -7.87 -16.47
C ASN A 221 -41.28 -7.44 -15.73
N ALA A 222 -41.67 -6.18 -15.89
CA ALA A 222 -42.89 -5.62 -15.27
C ALA A 222 -44.15 -6.41 -15.63
N ALA A 223 -44.34 -6.76 -16.91
CA ALA A 223 -45.48 -7.50 -17.38
C ALA A 223 -45.60 -8.90 -16.71
N TYR A 224 -44.48 -9.54 -16.43
CA TYR A 224 -44.48 -10.81 -15.66
C TYR A 224 -44.90 -10.58 -14.23
N ARG A 225 -44.30 -9.57 -13.54
CA ARG A 225 -44.65 -9.25 -12.14
C ARG A 225 -46.11 -8.90 -11.97
N ASP A 226 -46.68 -8.10 -12.88
CA ASP A 226 -48.07 -7.70 -12.85
C ASP A 226 -49.03 -8.87 -13.09
N ARG A 227 -48.67 -9.80 -14.01
CA ARG A 227 -49.53 -10.93 -14.37
C ARG A 227 -49.60 -12.02 -13.30
N TRP A 228 -48.49 -12.30 -12.65
CA TRP A 228 -48.37 -13.35 -11.64
C TRP A 228 -48.27 -12.83 -10.21
N ASN A 229 -48.35 -11.51 -9.99
CA ASN A 229 -48.22 -10.85 -8.70
C ASN A 229 -46.98 -11.33 -7.92
N CYS A 230 -45.88 -11.55 -8.65
CA CYS A 230 -44.64 -12.11 -8.13
C CYS A 230 -43.56 -11.04 -8.15
N ASP A 231 -43.06 -10.66 -6.96
CA ASP A 231 -41.92 -9.78 -6.81
C ASP A 231 -40.68 -10.60 -6.40
N PRO A 232 -39.69 -10.83 -7.30
CA PRO A 232 -38.52 -11.63 -6.98
C PRO A 232 -37.66 -11.01 -5.88
N ASP A 233 -37.74 -9.70 -5.66
CA ASP A 233 -37.00 -9.01 -4.60
C ASP A 233 -37.64 -9.17 -3.21
N SER A 234 -38.93 -9.50 -3.17
CA SER A 234 -39.69 -9.73 -1.90
C SER A 234 -39.65 -11.17 -1.42
N ALA A 235 -39.27 -12.11 -2.28
CA ALA A 235 -39.22 -13.52 -1.95
C ALA A 235 -37.78 -13.98 -1.74
N PHE A 236 -37.38 -14.17 -0.49
CA PHE A 236 -36.24 -15.03 -0.11
C PHE A 236 -36.47 -16.51 -0.47
N ALA A 237 -37.51 -16.83 -1.26
CA ALA A 237 -37.80 -18.16 -1.73
C ALA A 237 -37.19 -18.35 -3.12
N GLU A 238 -36.39 -19.38 -3.28
CA GLU A 238 -35.96 -19.90 -4.58
C GLU A 238 -37.19 -20.27 -5.39
N ILE A 239 -37.72 -19.32 -6.19
CA ILE A 239 -38.81 -19.62 -7.14
C ILE A 239 -38.17 -20.47 -8.23
N THR A 240 -38.61 -21.74 -8.28
CA THR A 240 -38.16 -22.68 -9.30
C THR A 240 -39.08 -22.62 -10.51
N ILE A 241 -38.59 -23.17 -11.64
CA ILE A 241 -39.40 -23.29 -12.87
C ILE A 241 -40.73 -24.04 -12.66
N VAL A 242 -40.77 -24.94 -11.65
CA VAL A 242 -41.94 -25.72 -11.29
C VAL A 242 -42.99 -24.86 -10.56
N ASP A 243 -42.55 -23.85 -9.83
CA ASP A 243 -43.44 -22.94 -9.09
C ASP A 243 -43.98 -21.81 -9.95
N ALA A 244 -43.35 -21.58 -11.13
CA ALA A 244 -43.64 -20.48 -12.05
C ALA A 244 -44.58 -20.89 -13.23
N THR A 245 -44.99 -22.17 -13.34
CA THR A 245 -45.92 -22.72 -14.32
C THR A 245 -47.25 -23.03 -13.68
#